data_804f3c87048549939d2bd7392adf5c43
#
_entry.id   804f3c87048549939d2bd7392adf5c43
#
_cell.length_a   1.000
_cell.length_b   1.000
_cell.length_c   1.000
_cell.angle_alpha   90.00
_cell.angle_beta   90.00
_cell.angle_gamma   90.00
#
_symmetry.space_group_name_H-M   'P 1'
#
loop_
_entity.id
_entity.type
_entity.pdbx_description
1 polymer ?
#
loop_
_entity_poly.entity_id
_entity_poly.type
_entity_poly.pdbx_seq_one_letter_code
_entity_poly.pdbx_strand_id
1 'polypeptide(L)'
;MITEDKNTEIFCIVDDFCKFYDALMAKYTFKALKKRNYHRASRMSKAEVMMIMILFHSSGYRCLKHFYTDKICKYMRHLFPEVVSYNRFVELEREVALPLAIFIKKVLLGKCTGISFVDSTPLRVCRNQRIQIHKTFKGIAQRGKCLMGWFFGFKLHLICNEKGELLNFMITPGDVDDRKPLEYKAFVNLIYGKLVGDKGYIGKNLFEKLFVDGIQLITKLKNNMKGAMMSVSDKLLLRNRAIIETVNDELKNIAQVEHSRHRCFDNFMVNLLGALAAYCFFPKKPTIRVEPVDCMNDRQLTLF
;
A
#
# COMPACT_ATOMS: atom_id res chain seq x y z
N MET A 1 1.13 2.71 -20.38
CA MET A 1 0.90 1.26 -20.55
C MET A 1 2.22 0.54 -20.33
N ILE A 2 2.21 -0.56 -19.61
CA ILE A 2 3.40 -1.42 -19.43
C ILE A 2 3.63 -2.15 -20.75
N THR A 3 4.88 -2.23 -21.22
CA THR A 3 5.26 -2.95 -22.46
C THR A 3 5.15 -4.46 -22.28
N GLU A 4 5.11 -5.24 -23.37
CA GLU A 4 5.06 -6.71 -23.28
C GLU A 4 6.28 -7.30 -22.58
N ASP A 5 7.47 -6.77 -22.87
CA ASP A 5 8.71 -7.19 -22.18
C ASP A 5 8.62 -6.97 -20.67
N LYS A 6 8.07 -5.83 -20.26
CA LYS A 6 7.86 -5.53 -18.85
C LYS A 6 6.80 -6.43 -18.20
N ASN A 7 5.77 -6.82 -18.96
CA ASN A 7 4.79 -7.80 -18.50
C ASN A 7 5.44 -9.15 -18.22
N THR A 8 6.32 -9.61 -19.13
CA THR A 8 7.06 -10.86 -18.97
C THR A 8 7.99 -10.80 -17.75
N GLU A 9 8.73 -9.69 -17.58
CA GLU A 9 9.58 -9.47 -16.41
C GLU A 9 8.79 -9.55 -15.09
N ILE A 10 7.66 -8.84 -15.02
CA ILE A 10 6.79 -8.85 -13.83
C ILE A 10 6.26 -10.26 -13.58
N PHE A 11 5.83 -10.97 -14.64
CA PHE A 11 5.33 -12.34 -14.52
C PHE A 11 6.40 -13.28 -13.94
N CYS A 12 7.63 -13.22 -14.44
CA CYS A 12 8.73 -14.03 -13.92
C CYS A 12 8.96 -13.80 -12.42
N ILE A 13 8.99 -12.53 -11.99
CA ILE A 13 9.15 -12.17 -10.56
C ILE A 13 8.00 -12.74 -9.71
N VAL A 14 6.76 -12.64 -10.21
CA VAL A 14 5.57 -13.13 -9.50
C VAL A 14 5.55 -14.66 -9.45
N ASP A 15 5.92 -15.33 -10.54
CA ASP A 15 5.94 -16.79 -10.66
C ASP A 15 7.01 -17.42 -9.76
N ASP A 16 8.22 -16.88 -9.76
CA ASP A 16 9.30 -17.30 -8.88
C ASP A 16 8.92 -17.14 -7.40
N PHE A 17 8.27 -16.01 -7.05
CA PHE A 17 7.72 -15.82 -5.71
C PHE A 17 6.65 -16.88 -5.39
N CYS A 18 5.72 -17.16 -6.29
CA CYS A 18 4.66 -18.15 -6.07
C CYS A 18 5.22 -19.55 -5.86
N LYS A 19 6.22 -19.98 -6.64
CA LYS A 19 6.93 -21.25 -6.47
C LYS A 19 7.57 -21.34 -5.09
N PHE A 20 8.29 -20.29 -4.67
CA PHE A 20 8.90 -20.21 -3.35
C PHE A 20 7.86 -20.25 -2.23
N TYR A 21 6.79 -19.46 -2.37
CA TYR A 21 5.68 -19.41 -1.41
C TYR A 21 5.02 -20.79 -1.25
N ASP A 22 4.71 -21.47 -2.34
CA ASP A 22 4.05 -22.77 -2.31
C ASP A 22 4.96 -23.85 -1.69
N ALA A 23 6.26 -23.80 -1.96
CA ALA A 23 7.24 -24.69 -1.32
C ALA A 23 7.32 -24.48 0.21
N LEU A 24 7.29 -23.21 0.66
CA LEU A 24 7.24 -22.89 2.10
C LEU A 24 5.93 -23.37 2.73
N MET A 25 4.79 -23.10 2.10
CA MET A 25 3.49 -23.52 2.62
C MET A 25 3.38 -25.03 2.69
N ALA A 26 3.90 -25.76 1.70
CA ALA A 26 3.93 -27.23 1.72
C ALA A 26 4.77 -27.78 2.91
N LYS A 27 5.85 -27.08 3.27
CA LYS A 27 6.73 -27.46 4.38
C LYS A 27 6.12 -27.20 5.76
N TYR A 28 5.38 -26.08 5.92
CA TYR A 28 4.90 -25.64 7.24
C TYR A 28 3.39 -25.87 7.46
N THR A 29 2.65 -26.33 6.45
CA THR A 29 1.23 -26.62 6.63
C THR A 29 1.05 -28.04 7.17
N PHE A 30 0.49 -28.16 8.37
CA PHE A 30 0.07 -29.45 8.91
C PHE A 30 -1.04 -30.05 8.05
N LYS A 31 -0.82 -31.20 7.46
CA LYS A 31 -1.89 -31.97 6.79
C LYS A 31 -2.84 -32.44 7.87
N ALA A 32 -4.04 -31.89 7.93
CA ALA A 32 -5.09 -32.36 8.81
C ALA A 32 -5.44 -33.81 8.45
N LEU A 33 -5.23 -34.75 9.37
CA LEU A 33 -5.30 -36.19 9.17
C LEU A 33 -6.66 -36.75 8.76
N LYS A 34 -7.75 -35.95 8.67
CA LYS A 34 -9.13 -36.50 8.56
C LYS A 34 -10.07 -35.90 7.51
N LYS A 35 -9.66 -35.01 6.63
CA LYS A 35 -10.50 -34.59 5.49
C LYS A 35 -9.70 -34.69 4.21
N ARG A 36 -10.07 -35.63 3.34
CA ARG A 36 -9.68 -35.58 1.92
C ARG A 36 -10.34 -34.35 1.29
N ASN A 37 -9.69 -33.19 1.36
CA ASN A 37 -10.08 -32.06 0.55
C ASN A 37 -9.68 -32.39 -0.89
N TYR A 38 -10.67 -32.79 -1.67
CA TYR A 38 -10.52 -33.01 -3.11
C TYR A 38 -10.46 -31.62 -3.78
N HIS A 39 -9.30 -30.98 -3.73
CA HIS A 39 -9.04 -29.77 -4.48
C HIS A 39 -8.46 -30.14 -5.84
N ARG A 40 -9.29 -30.08 -6.87
CA ARG A 40 -8.78 -30.10 -8.24
C ARG A 40 -7.94 -28.84 -8.44
N ALA A 41 -6.70 -28.99 -8.90
CA ALA A 41 -5.85 -27.85 -9.24
C ALA A 41 -6.60 -26.91 -10.23
N SER A 42 -6.54 -25.61 -9.99
CA SER A 42 -7.08 -24.64 -10.92
C SER A 42 -6.26 -24.66 -12.22
N ARG A 43 -6.93 -24.47 -13.36
CA ARG A 43 -6.22 -24.30 -14.65
C ARG A 43 -5.34 -23.05 -14.61
N MET A 44 -5.88 -21.95 -14.08
CA MET A 44 -5.13 -20.69 -13.90
C MET A 44 -4.31 -20.76 -12.62
N SER A 45 -3.03 -20.46 -12.73
CA SER A 45 -2.08 -20.44 -11.62
C SER A 45 -2.28 -19.21 -10.71
N LYS A 46 -1.77 -19.28 -9.46
CA LYS A 46 -1.76 -18.10 -8.57
C LYS A 46 -0.98 -16.94 -9.17
N ALA A 47 0.13 -17.23 -9.85
CA ALA A 47 0.95 -16.22 -10.50
C ALA A 47 0.17 -15.46 -11.59
N GLU A 48 -0.58 -16.18 -12.43
CA GLU A 48 -1.44 -15.57 -13.44
C GLU A 48 -2.53 -14.69 -12.81
N VAL A 49 -3.18 -15.14 -11.73
CA VAL A 49 -4.20 -14.34 -11.03
C VAL A 49 -3.59 -13.07 -10.44
N MET A 50 -2.45 -13.17 -9.75
CA MET A 50 -1.73 -12.02 -9.20
C MET A 50 -1.30 -11.05 -10.30
N MET A 51 -0.77 -11.57 -11.40
CA MET A 51 -0.36 -10.76 -12.56
C MET A 51 -1.54 -10.01 -13.17
N ILE A 52 -2.69 -10.66 -13.35
CA ILE A 52 -3.90 -10.02 -13.88
C ILE A 52 -4.35 -8.87 -12.99
N MET A 53 -4.28 -9.02 -11.66
CA MET A 53 -4.61 -7.93 -10.73
C MET A 53 -3.63 -6.76 -10.83
N ILE A 54 -2.34 -7.01 -10.96
CA ILE A 54 -1.32 -5.96 -11.18
C ILE A 54 -1.57 -5.24 -12.50
N LEU A 55 -1.81 -5.98 -13.58
CA LEU A 55 -2.11 -5.43 -14.90
C LEU A 55 -3.39 -4.60 -14.92
N PHE A 56 -4.43 -5.05 -14.22
CA PHE A 56 -5.68 -4.29 -14.10
C PHE A 56 -5.43 -2.88 -13.59
N HIS A 57 -4.70 -2.73 -12.49
CA HIS A 57 -4.40 -1.45 -11.87
C HIS A 57 -3.38 -0.60 -12.66
N SER A 58 -2.67 -1.20 -13.60
CA SER A 58 -1.75 -0.51 -14.51
C SER A 58 -2.38 -0.12 -15.85
N SER A 59 -3.59 -0.60 -16.13
CA SER A 59 -4.21 -0.53 -17.45
C SER A 59 -5.10 0.69 -17.69
N GLY A 60 -5.53 1.39 -16.63
CA GLY A 60 -6.51 2.46 -16.69
C GLY A 60 -7.98 2.01 -16.80
N TYR A 61 -8.25 0.71 -16.86
CA TYR A 61 -9.62 0.18 -16.82
C TYR A 61 -10.23 0.40 -15.42
N ARG A 62 -11.48 0.89 -15.38
CA ARG A 62 -12.22 1.11 -14.13
C ARG A 62 -13.03 -0.10 -13.67
N CYS A 63 -13.24 -1.09 -14.53
CA CYS A 63 -14.07 -2.25 -14.25
C CYS A 63 -13.27 -3.53 -14.51
N LEU A 64 -13.03 -4.30 -13.44
CA LEU A 64 -12.28 -5.56 -13.51
C LEU A 64 -12.92 -6.56 -14.48
N LYS A 65 -14.28 -6.65 -14.52
CA LYS A 65 -14.97 -7.53 -15.45
C LYS A 65 -14.67 -7.16 -16.90
N HIS A 66 -14.76 -5.88 -17.25
CA HIS A 66 -14.44 -5.41 -18.61
C HIS A 66 -12.97 -5.68 -18.96
N PHE A 67 -12.05 -5.36 -18.04
CA PHE A 67 -10.64 -5.64 -18.23
C PHE A 67 -10.40 -7.13 -18.49
N TYR A 68 -10.95 -8.00 -17.65
CA TYR A 68 -10.78 -9.45 -17.78
C TYR A 68 -11.38 -9.99 -19.09
N THR A 69 -12.65 -9.68 -19.37
CA THR A 69 -13.35 -10.23 -20.55
C THR A 69 -12.88 -9.64 -21.86
N ASP A 70 -12.45 -8.38 -21.88
CA ASP A 70 -11.99 -7.72 -23.09
C ASP A 70 -10.48 -7.84 -23.23
N LYS A 71 -9.69 -7.30 -22.29
CA LYS A 71 -8.24 -7.27 -22.44
C LYS A 71 -7.60 -8.66 -22.29
N ILE A 72 -7.91 -9.40 -21.23
CA ILE A 72 -7.27 -10.69 -20.95
C ILE A 72 -7.79 -11.78 -21.89
N CYS A 73 -9.13 -11.97 -21.97
CA CYS A 73 -9.68 -13.09 -22.72
C CYS A 73 -9.59 -12.93 -24.24
N LYS A 74 -9.52 -11.70 -24.79
CA LYS A 74 -9.43 -11.47 -26.23
C LYS A 74 -8.02 -11.15 -26.71
N TYR A 75 -7.36 -10.16 -26.08
CA TYR A 75 -6.10 -9.59 -26.60
C TYR A 75 -4.84 -10.18 -25.99
N MET A 76 -4.90 -10.70 -24.76
CA MET A 76 -3.72 -11.23 -24.05
C MET A 76 -3.78 -12.76 -23.89
N ARG A 77 -4.56 -13.46 -24.72
CA ARG A 77 -4.72 -14.90 -24.60
C ARG A 77 -3.44 -15.68 -24.87
N HIS A 78 -2.53 -15.13 -25.64
CA HIS A 78 -1.20 -15.69 -25.86
C HIS A 78 -0.34 -15.71 -24.61
N LEU A 79 -0.55 -14.77 -23.66
CA LEU A 79 0.11 -14.74 -22.35
C LEU A 79 -0.66 -15.53 -21.27
N PHE A 80 -1.97 -15.70 -21.43
CA PHE A 80 -2.85 -16.40 -20.50
C PHE A 80 -3.66 -17.48 -21.26
N PRO A 81 -3.03 -18.63 -21.62
CA PRO A 81 -3.70 -19.65 -22.45
C PRO A 81 -4.88 -20.34 -21.76
N GLU A 82 -4.79 -20.53 -20.43
CA GLU A 82 -5.76 -21.28 -19.63
C GLU A 82 -6.74 -20.37 -18.87
N VAL A 83 -7.28 -19.34 -19.55
CA VAL A 83 -8.26 -18.44 -18.91
C VAL A 83 -9.52 -19.20 -18.49
N VAL A 84 -10.03 -18.85 -17.31
CA VAL A 84 -11.26 -19.40 -16.73
C VAL A 84 -12.43 -18.43 -16.91
N SER A 85 -13.67 -18.84 -16.57
CA SER A 85 -14.80 -17.91 -16.57
C SER A 85 -14.56 -16.77 -15.56
N TYR A 86 -15.13 -15.58 -15.81
CA TYR A 86 -14.99 -14.45 -14.89
C TYR A 86 -15.42 -14.75 -13.45
N ASN A 87 -16.50 -15.52 -13.28
CA ASN A 87 -16.96 -15.91 -11.94
C ASN A 87 -15.91 -16.78 -11.23
N ARG A 88 -15.32 -17.74 -11.96
CA ARG A 88 -14.24 -18.57 -11.40
C ARG A 88 -12.98 -17.76 -11.11
N PHE A 89 -12.65 -16.78 -11.96
CA PHE A 89 -11.55 -15.86 -11.70
C PHE A 89 -11.76 -15.09 -10.38
N VAL A 90 -12.95 -14.55 -10.13
CA VAL A 90 -13.31 -13.84 -8.88
C VAL A 90 -13.22 -14.75 -7.64
N GLU A 91 -13.44 -16.05 -7.79
CA GLU A 91 -13.22 -17.02 -6.70
C GLU A 91 -11.71 -17.22 -6.44
N LEU A 92 -10.91 -17.40 -7.49
CA LEU A 92 -9.45 -17.55 -7.40
C LEU A 92 -8.77 -16.29 -6.87
N GLU A 93 -9.31 -15.11 -7.19
CA GLU A 93 -8.84 -13.83 -6.67
C GLU A 93 -8.74 -13.83 -5.14
N ARG A 94 -9.69 -14.45 -4.42
CA ARG A 94 -9.67 -14.52 -2.95
C ARG A 94 -8.50 -15.33 -2.42
N GLU A 95 -8.09 -16.37 -3.15
CA GLU A 95 -7.01 -17.26 -2.73
C GLU A 95 -5.64 -16.58 -2.78
N VAL A 96 -5.50 -15.50 -3.57
CA VAL A 96 -4.25 -14.77 -3.73
C VAL A 96 -4.06 -13.58 -2.79
N ALA A 97 -5.03 -13.28 -1.90
CA ALA A 97 -4.93 -12.16 -0.96
C ALA A 97 -3.66 -12.23 -0.08
N LEU A 98 -3.44 -13.36 0.56
CA LEU A 98 -2.29 -13.56 1.45
C LEU A 98 -0.96 -13.62 0.68
N PRO A 99 -0.81 -14.46 -0.38
CA PRO A 99 0.41 -14.44 -1.18
C PRO A 99 0.74 -13.06 -1.74
N LEU A 100 -0.24 -12.30 -2.24
CA LEU A 100 -0.03 -10.95 -2.77
C LEU A 100 0.44 -9.97 -1.68
N ALA A 101 -0.12 -10.04 -0.47
CA ALA A 101 0.34 -9.22 0.67
C ALA A 101 1.80 -9.54 1.05
N ILE A 102 2.17 -10.82 1.09
CA ILE A 102 3.54 -11.26 1.39
C ILE A 102 4.48 -10.85 0.25
N PHE A 103 4.06 -11.00 -1.00
CA PHE A 103 4.81 -10.59 -2.18
C PHE A 103 5.19 -9.11 -2.10
N ILE A 104 4.21 -8.23 -1.84
CA ILE A 104 4.49 -6.80 -1.70
C ILE A 104 5.50 -6.58 -0.57
N LYS A 105 5.23 -7.11 0.63
CA LYS A 105 6.06 -6.85 1.81
C LYS A 105 7.48 -7.43 1.74
N LYS A 106 7.71 -8.46 0.96
CA LYS A 106 9.02 -9.14 0.89
C LYS A 106 9.82 -8.84 -0.37
N VAL A 107 9.12 -8.49 -1.47
CA VAL A 107 9.76 -8.36 -2.78
C VAL A 107 9.67 -6.92 -3.31
N LEU A 108 8.54 -6.24 -3.11
CA LEU A 108 8.27 -4.99 -3.81
C LEU A 108 8.54 -3.72 -3.00
N LEU A 109 8.57 -3.81 -1.66
CA LEU A 109 8.85 -2.63 -0.84
C LEU A 109 10.27 -2.12 -1.06
N GLY A 110 10.41 -0.79 -1.08
CA GLY A 110 11.69 -0.12 -1.14
C GLY A 110 12.50 -0.24 0.15
N LYS A 111 13.70 0.33 0.14
CA LYS A 111 14.59 0.38 1.31
C LYS A 111 14.56 1.78 1.93
N CYS A 112 14.60 1.84 3.25
CA CYS A 112 14.77 3.10 3.96
C CYS A 112 16.18 3.67 3.72
N THR A 113 16.24 4.97 3.50
CA THR A 113 17.46 5.73 3.23
C THR A 113 17.81 6.68 4.38
N GLY A 114 17.07 6.61 5.49
CA GLY A 114 17.18 7.53 6.62
C GLY A 114 16.18 8.68 6.57
N ILE A 115 15.45 8.85 5.47
CA ILE A 115 14.37 9.84 5.34
C ILE A 115 13.11 9.13 4.84
N SER A 116 12.02 9.32 5.57
CA SER A 116 10.74 8.71 5.25
C SER A 116 9.61 9.71 5.42
N PHE A 117 8.53 9.51 4.70
CA PHE A 117 7.33 10.34 4.75
C PHE A 117 6.13 9.45 5.09
N VAL A 118 5.28 9.91 6.01
CA VAL A 118 4.08 9.20 6.42
C VAL A 118 2.84 10.03 6.17
N ASP A 119 1.80 9.36 5.66
CA ASP A 119 0.47 9.96 5.51
C ASP A 119 -0.61 8.88 5.56
N SER A 120 -1.87 9.30 5.78
CA SER A 120 -3.03 8.45 5.71
C SER A 120 -4.02 8.98 4.69
N THR A 121 -4.60 8.07 3.90
CA THR A 121 -5.62 8.43 2.92
C THR A 121 -6.90 7.64 3.14
N PRO A 122 -8.10 8.29 3.13
CA PRO A 122 -9.36 7.59 3.27
C PRO A 122 -9.67 6.74 2.04
N LEU A 123 -10.16 5.52 2.26
CA LEU A 123 -10.72 4.63 1.26
C LEU A 123 -12.22 4.51 1.50
N ARG A 124 -13.01 5.18 0.67
CA ARG A 124 -14.47 5.21 0.81
C ARG A 124 -15.09 3.96 0.19
N VAL A 125 -15.92 3.24 0.96
CA VAL A 125 -16.60 2.04 0.46
C VAL A 125 -18.03 2.31 -0.01
N CYS A 126 -18.66 3.38 0.45
CA CYS A 126 -19.95 3.85 -0.05
C CYS A 126 -20.17 5.34 0.23
N ARG A 127 -21.20 5.91 -0.40
CA ARG A 127 -21.66 7.28 -0.07
C ARG A 127 -22.31 7.30 1.32
N ASN A 128 -22.16 8.41 2.06
CA ASN A 128 -22.67 8.54 3.43
C ASN A 128 -24.18 8.23 3.57
N GLN A 129 -24.99 8.58 2.56
CA GLN A 129 -26.42 8.29 2.50
C GLN A 129 -26.76 6.79 2.47
N ARG A 130 -25.79 5.93 2.08
CA ARG A 130 -25.97 4.47 1.92
C ARG A 130 -25.41 3.68 3.07
N ILE A 131 -24.88 4.28 4.11
CA ILE A 131 -24.21 3.57 5.22
C ILE A 131 -25.16 2.55 5.89
N GLN A 132 -26.38 2.97 6.17
CA GLN A 132 -27.36 2.12 6.88
C GLN A 132 -27.78 0.87 6.08
N ILE A 133 -27.84 0.99 4.75
CA ILE A 133 -28.23 -0.13 3.86
C ILE A 133 -27.03 -0.93 3.34
N HIS A 134 -25.80 -0.49 3.67
CA HIS A 134 -24.58 -1.14 3.21
C HIS A 134 -24.26 -2.38 4.02
N LYS A 135 -24.41 -3.56 3.41
CA LYS A 135 -24.25 -4.85 4.11
C LYS A 135 -22.82 -5.41 4.06
N THR A 136 -22.09 -5.19 2.95
CA THR A 136 -20.81 -5.85 2.65
C THR A 136 -19.73 -5.59 3.70
N PHE A 137 -19.62 -4.36 4.21
CA PHE A 137 -18.59 -3.96 5.17
C PHE A 137 -19.17 -3.60 6.54
N LYS A 138 -20.41 -4.06 6.83
CA LYS A 138 -21.03 -3.84 8.14
C LYS A 138 -20.20 -4.51 9.24
N GLY A 139 -19.86 -3.75 10.27
CA GLY A 139 -19.03 -4.24 11.39
C GLY A 139 -17.51 -4.24 11.12
N ILE A 140 -17.05 -3.99 9.89
CA ILE A 140 -15.62 -3.95 9.53
C ILE A 140 -15.19 -2.53 9.20
N ALA A 141 -15.95 -1.85 8.32
CA ALA A 141 -15.71 -0.44 8.01
C ALA A 141 -16.36 0.47 9.07
N GLN A 142 -15.75 1.63 9.30
CA GLN A 142 -16.22 2.61 10.28
C GLN A 142 -16.30 4.02 9.68
N ARG A 143 -17.06 4.91 10.36
CA ARG A 143 -17.12 6.33 10.00
C ARG A 143 -15.86 7.03 10.46
N GLY A 144 -15.17 7.66 9.52
CA GLY A 144 -14.03 8.52 9.80
C GLY A 144 -14.27 9.95 9.35
N LYS A 145 -13.42 10.86 9.81
CA LYS A 145 -13.40 12.27 9.39
C LYS A 145 -12.07 12.57 8.69
N CYS A 146 -12.13 13.23 7.55
CA CYS A 146 -10.97 13.76 6.85
C CYS A 146 -11.19 15.24 6.48
N LEU A 147 -10.22 15.89 5.85
CA LEU A 147 -10.35 17.30 5.42
C LEU A 147 -11.57 17.54 4.52
N MET A 148 -11.97 16.56 3.72
CA MET A 148 -13.14 16.63 2.84
C MET A 148 -14.46 16.24 3.53
N GLY A 149 -14.48 16.12 4.87
CA GLY A 149 -15.66 15.79 5.65
C GLY A 149 -15.71 14.33 6.10
N TRP A 150 -16.93 13.85 6.43
CA TRP A 150 -17.16 12.50 6.90
C TRP A 150 -17.14 11.47 5.76
N PHE A 151 -16.60 10.29 6.02
CA PHE A 151 -16.62 9.15 5.11
C PHE A 151 -16.91 7.86 5.87
N PHE A 152 -17.32 6.83 5.16
CA PHE A 152 -17.47 5.47 5.67
C PHE A 152 -16.55 4.53 4.89
N GLY A 153 -15.68 3.83 5.61
CA GLY A 153 -14.68 2.96 4.97
C GLY A 153 -13.48 2.67 5.84
N PHE A 154 -12.32 2.72 5.22
CA PHE A 154 -11.03 2.42 5.81
C PHE A 154 -10.07 3.60 5.63
N LYS A 155 -8.95 3.57 6.34
CA LYS A 155 -7.79 4.41 6.08
C LYS A 155 -6.63 3.54 5.62
N LEU A 156 -5.98 3.97 4.56
CA LEU A 156 -4.72 3.41 4.10
C LEU A 156 -3.60 4.31 4.63
N HIS A 157 -2.78 3.76 5.50
CA HIS A 157 -1.58 4.43 6.03
C HIS A 157 -0.39 3.97 5.21
N LEU A 158 0.41 4.91 4.74
CA LEU A 158 1.57 4.66 3.90
C LEU A 158 2.81 5.30 4.49
N ILE A 159 3.94 4.63 4.32
CA ILE A 159 5.26 5.20 4.50
C ILE A 159 6.00 5.05 3.18
N CYS A 160 6.59 6.14 2.67
CA CYS A 160 7.46 6.10 1.50
C CYS A 160 8.79 6.78 1.78
N ASN A 161 9.80 6.50 0.96
CA ASN A 161 11.08 7.19 0.96
C ASN A 161 11.09 8.41 0.03
N GLU A 162 12.22 9.10 -0.09
CA GLU A 162 12.43 10.26 -0.96
C GLU A 162 12.37 9.95 -2.46
N LYS A 163 12.39 8.66 -2.82
CA LYS A 163 12.21 8.17 -4.19
C LYS A 163 10.78 7.77 -4.51
N GLY A 164 9.83 8.02 -3.59
CA GLY A 164 8.44 7.63 -3.73
C GLY A 164 8.20 6.11 -3.65
N GLU A 165 9.20 5.33 -3.23
CA GLU A 165 9.03 3.89 -3.03
C GLU A 165 8.31 3.63 -1.71
N LEU A 166 7.32 2.73 -1.72
CA LEU A 166 6.62 2.32 -0.50
C LEU A 166 7.56 1.54 0.40
N LEU A 167 7.68 1.95 1.66
CA LEU A 167 8.43 1.25 2.70
C LEU A 167 7.54 0.35 3.55
N ASN A 168 6.32 0.79 3.82
CA ASN A 168 5.31 -0.02 4.48
C ASN A 168 3.92 0.54 4.23
N PHE A 169 2.91 -0.31 4.48
CA PHE A 169 1.50 0.07 4.44
C PHE A 169 0.71 -0.65 5.52
N MET A 170 -0.38 -0.01 5.97
CA MET A 170 -1.33 -0.58 6.93
C MET A 170 -2.74 -0.07 6.60
N ILE A 171 -3.74 -0.93 6.82
CA ILE A 171 -5.15 -0.60 6.63
C ILE A 171 -5.83 -0.65 7.98
N THR A 172 -6.61 0.37 8.30
CA THR A 172 -7.40 0.45 9.51
C THR A 172 -8.85 0.84 9.22
N PRO A 173 -9.81 0.54 10.09
CA PRO A 173 -11.13 1.16 10.02
C PRO A 173 -11.04 2.69 10.03
N GLY A 174 -12.04 3.36 9.44
CA GLY A 174 -12.00 4.80 9.21
C GLY A 174 -11.95 5.69 10.46
N ASP A 175 -12.38 5.18 11.62
CA ASP A 175 -12.40 5.87 12.92
C ASP A 175 -11.05 5.85 13.66
N VAL A 176 -10.12 5.00 13.23
CA VAL A 176 -8.81 4.87 13.88
C VAL A 176 -7.99 6.15 13.70
N ASP A 177 -7.37 6.62 14.78
CA ASP A 177 -6.45 7.78 14.75
C ASP A 177 -5.22 7.49 13.88
N ASP A 178 -4.78 8.50 13.11
CA ASP A 178 -3.66 8.36 12.17
C ASP A 178 -2.32 8.07 12.85
N ARG A 179 -2.19 8.39 14.15
CA ARG A 179 -1.01 8.10 14.97
C ARG A 179 -0.91 6.63 15.38
N LYS A 180 -2.07 5.94 15.49
CA LYS A 180 -2.15 4.57 16.02
C LYS A 180 -1.28 3.56 15.26
N PRO A 181 -1.22 3.56 13.92
CA PRO A 181 -0.32 2.68 13.16
C PRO A 181 1.15 2.84 13.51
N LEU A 182 1.61 4.05 13.82
CA LEU A 182 3.00 4.31 14.20
C LEU A 182 3.39 3.74 15.58
N GLU A 183 2.42 3.34 16.39
CA GLU A 183 2.67 2.64 17.66
C GLU A 183 2.96 1.14 17.48
N TYR A 184 2.64 0.57 16.29
CA TYR A 184 2.87 -0.84 16.00
C TYR A 184 4.27 -1.05 15.41
N LYS A 185 5.11 -1.81 16.11
CA LYS A 185 6.47 -2.14 15.63
C LYS A 185 6.48 -2.71 14.21
N ALA A 186 5.52 -3.57 13.87
CA ALA A 186 5.40 -4.14 12.52
C ALA A 186 5.21 -3.09 11.41
N PHE A 187 4.78 -1.87 11.73
CA PHE A 187 4.61 -0.80 10.75
C PHE A 187 5.86 0.08 10.63
N VAL A 188 6.66 0.22 11.69
CA VAL A 188 7.82 1.12 11.73
C VAL A 188 9.17 0.41 11.72
N ASN A 189 9.22 -0.91 11.86
CA ASN A 189 10.46 -1.69 11.97
C ASN A 189 11.38 -1.65 10.75
N LEU A 190 10.91 -1.17 9.62
CA LEU A 190 11.68 -1.06 8.37
C LEU A 190 12.24 0.34 8.13
N ILE A 191 11.99 1.28 9.05
CA ILE A 191 12.41 2.68 8.91
C ILE A 191 13.34 3.09 10.06
N TYR A 192 14.19 4.05 9.78
CA TYR A 192 15.09 4.69 10.73
C TYR A 192 15.36 6.14 10.30
N GLY A 193 15.96 6.92 11.18
CA GLY A 193 16.31 8.31 10.90
C GLY A 193 15.10 9.26 10.98
N LYS A 194 14.87 10.06 9.97
CA LYS A 194 13.85 11.11 9.98
C LYS A 194 12.53 10.61 9.36
N LEU A 195 11.42 10.74 10.10
CA LEU A 195 10.06 10.47 9.63
C LEU A 195 9.27 11.77 9.59
N VAL A 196 8.86 12.19 8.40
CA VAL A 196 8.14 13.44 8.16
C VAL A 196 6.64 13.17 8.05
N GLY A 197 5.85 13.80 8.90
CA GLY A 197 4.40 13.68 8.93
C GLY A 197 3.70 15.04 8.96
N ASP A 198 2.38 15.02 8.86
CA ASP A 198 1.56 16.20 9.00
C ASP A 198 1.32 16.58 10.49
N LYS A 199 0.56 17.67 10.72
CA LYS A 199 0.18 18.11 12.09
C LYS A 199 -0.69 17.09 12.84
N GLY A 200 -1.31 16.15 12.16
CA GLY A 200 -2.13 15.09 12.75
C GLY A 200 -1.31 14.09 13.55
N TYR A 201 -0.03 13.95 13.24
CA TYR A 201 0.88 13.01 13.92
C TYR A 201 1.52 13.57 15.20
N ILE A 202 1.18 14.79 15.63
CA ILE A 202 1.72 15.37 16.85
C ILE A 202 1.22 14.61 18.09
N GLY A 203 2.16 14.11 18.89
CA GLY A 203 1.88 13.44 20.15
C GLY A 203 3.16 13.21 20.95
N LYS A 204 3.21 13.69 22.23
CA LYS A 204 4.40 13.55 23.07
C LYS A 204 4.82 12.08 23.23
N ASN A 205 3.87 11.23 23.61
CA ASN A 205 4.14 9.80 23.81
C ASN A 205 4.57 9.09 22.52
N LEU A 206 4.01 9.48 21.38
CA LEU A 206 4.39 8.94 20.08
C LEU A 206 5.82 9.34 19.71
N PHE A 207 6.16 10.62 19.93
CA PHE A 207 7.51 11.13 19.67
C PHE A 207 8.56 10.37 20.50
N GLU A 208 8.31 10.22 21.82
CA GLU A 208 9.21 9.50 22.73
C GLU A 208 9.42 8.04 22.33
N LYS A 209 8.34 7.34 21.97
CA LYS A 209 8.41 5.94 21.50
C LYS A 209 9.24 5.80 20.23
N LEU A 210 8.93 6.62 19.21
CA LEU A 210 9.66 6.58 17.94
C LEU A 210 11.13 6.94 18.11
N PHE A 211 11.43 7.91 18.99
CA PHE A 211 12.82 8.30 19.28
C PHE A 211 13.64 7.17 19.88
N VAL A 212 13.04 6.39 20.80
CA VAL A 212 13.69 5.17 21.36
C VAL A 212 13.97 4.13 20.26
N ASP A 213 13.10 4.03 19.26
CA ASP A 213 13.27 3.13 18.11
C ASP A 213 14.21 3.71 17.03
N GLY A 214 14.90 4.83 17.29
CA GLY A 214 15.84 5.49 16.35
C GLY A 214 15.16 6.30 15.24
N ILE A 215 13.89 6.69 15.45
CA ILE A 215 13.10 7.44 14.48
C ILE A 215 12.80 8.84 15.02
N GLN A 216 13.29 9.87 14.37
CA GLN A 216 12.99 11.26 14.68
C GLN A 216 11.74 11.71 13.90
N LEU A 217 10.62 11.89 14.59
CA LEU A 217 9.39 12.39 13.98
C LEU A 217 9.46 13.90 13.77
N ILE A 218 9.28 14.35 12.52
CA ILE A 218 9.30 15.76 12.13
C ILE A 218 7.89 16.15 11.67
N THR A 219 7.27 17.12 12.35
CA THR A 219 5.95 17.64 12.01
C THR A 219 5.91 19.16 12.09
N LYS A 220 4.99 19.79 11.35
CA LYS A 220 4.69 21.21 11.56
C LYS A 220 4.03 21.40 12.93
N LEU A 221 4.54 22.33 13.73
CA LEU A 221 3.94 22.69 15.02
C LEU A 221 2.54 23.31 14.83
N LYS A 222 1.65 23.09 15.78
CA LYS A 222 0.38 23.83 15.86
C LYS A 222 0.66 25.26 16.34
N ASN A 223 -0.18 26.21 15.92
CA ASN A 223 0.01 27.64 16.22
C ASN A 223 0.10 27.96 17.71
N ASN A 224 -0.49 27.11 18.57
CA ASN A 224 -0.51 27.28 20.04
C ASN A 224 0.62 26.51 20.76
N MET A 225 1.56 25.92 20.02
CA MET A 225 2.67 25.20 20.64
C MET A 225 3.92 26.06 20.64
N LYS A 226 4.50 26.26 21.83
CA LYS A 226 5.86 26.79 21.95
C LYS A 226 6.81 25.70 21.44
N GLY A 227 7.45 25.94 20.30
CA GLY A 227 8.37 24.99 19.67
C GLY A 227 9.81 25.39 19.85
N ALA A 228 10.70 24.42 19.94
CA ALA A 228 12.12 24.63 19.74
C ALA A 228 12.41 25.08 18.29
N MET A 229 13.52 25.79 18.09
CA MET A 229 13.95 26.17 16.74
C MET A 229 14.16 24.91 15.91
N MET A 230 13.45 24.82 14.79
CA MET A 230 13.59 23.73 13.83
C MET A 230 14.77 24.03 12.89
N SER A 231 15.60 23.05 12.60
CA SER A 231 16.71 23.19 11.66
C SER A 231 16.22 23.57 10.26
N VAL A 232 17.06 24.19 9.46
CA VAL A 232 16.73 24.55 8.07
C VAL A 232 16.45 23.29 7.26
N SER A 233 17.24 22.23 7.46
CA SER A 233 17.05 20.93 6.81
C SER A 233 15.68 20.33 7.11
N ASP A 234 15.21 20.36 8.37
CA ASP A 234 13.91 19.85 8.75
C ASP A 234 12.75 20.68 8.15
N LYS A 235 12.93 22.00 8.05
CA LYS A 235 11.98 22.87 7.35
C LYS A 235 11.86 22.52 5.86
N LEU A 236 12.98 22.21 5.20
CA LEU A 236 13.00 21.77 3.80
C LEU A 236 12.31 20.41 3.65
N LEU A 237 12.57 19.45 4.53
CA LEU A 237 11.88 18.16 4.53
C LEU A 237 10.38 18.31 4.70
N LEU A 238 9.91 19.20 5.57
CA LEU A 238 8.49 19.50 5.73
C LEU A 238 7.84 20.13 4.48
N ARG A 239 8.58 20.90 3.68
CA ARG A 239 8.11 21.40 2.37
C ARG A 239 7.99 20.26 1.37
N ASN A 240 8.94 19.34 1.39
CA ASN A 240 9.02 18.19 0.49
C ASN A 240 8.01 17.07 0.83
N ARG A 241 7.24 17.19 1.92
CA ARG A 241 6.20 16.24 2.30
C ARG A 241 5.14 16.02 1.20
N ALA A 242 5.00 16.95 0.27
CA ALA A 242 4.13 16.79 -0.88
C ALA A 242 4.37 15.50 -1.70
N ILE A 243 5.55 14.85 -1.55
CA ILE A 243 5.83 13.57 -2.21
C ILE A 243 4.83 12.49 -1.80
N ILE A 244 4.52 12.33 -0.50
CA ILE A 244 3.57 11.31 -0.05
C ILE A 244 2.14 11.64 -0.48
N GLU A 245 1.80 12.92 -0.64
CA GLU A 245 0.51 13.35 -1.18
C GLU A 245 0.40 12.93 -2.66
N THR A 246 1.49 13.10 -3.43
CA THR A 246 1.56 12.64 -4.83
C THR A 246 1.48 11.12 -4.93
N VAL A 247 2.14 10.36 -4.04
CA VAL A 247 2.01 8.89 -3.95
C VAL A 247 0.55 8.49 -3.72
N ASN A 248 -0.13 9.15 -2.78
CA ASN A 248 -1.55 8.93 -2.51
C ASN A 248 -2.45 9.24 -3.72
N ASP A 249 -2.13 10.31 -4.44
CA ASP A 249 -2.85 10.72 -5.64
C ASP A 249 -2.66 9.72 -6.79
N GLU A 250 -1.46 9.25 -7.03
CA GLU A 250 -1.17 8.21 -8.03
C GLU A 250 -1.89 6.89 -7.71
N LEU A 251 -1.93 6.47 -6.45
CA LEU A 251 -2.68 5.30 -6.02
C LEU A 251 -4.19 5.45 -6.27
N LYS A 252 -4.76 6.63 -6.06
CA LYS A 252 -6.19 6.88 -6.27
C LYS A 252 -6.56 7.07 -7.73
N ASN A 253 -5.78 7.83 -8.47
CA ASN A 253 -6.15 8.29 -9.82
C ASN A 253 -5.53 7.42 -10.91
N ILE A 254 -4.32 6.89 -10.74
CA ILE A 254 -3.67 6.00 -11.72
C ILE A 254 -3.98 4.54 -11.40
N ALA A 255 -3.64 4.07 -10.21
CA ALA A 255 -3.93 2.69 -9.79
C ALA A 255 -5.40 2.46 -9.40
N GLN A 256 -6.20 3.51 -9.31
CA GLN A 256 -7.67 3.50 -9.14
C GLN A 256 -8.16 2.67 -7.95
N VAL A 257 -7.48 2.74 -6.82
CA VAL A 257 -7.74 1.94 -5.63
C VAL A 257 -9.16 2.07 -5.06
N GLU A 258 -9.84 3.21 -5.30
CA GLU A 258 -11.20 3.49 -4.82
C GLU A 258 -12.31 3.18 -5.85
N HIS A 259 -11.97 2.83 -7.11
CA HIS A 259 -12.95 2.83 -8.20
C HIS A 259 -13.74 1.53 -8.41
N SER A 260 -13.50 0.49 -7.61
CA SER A 260 -14.21 -0.77 -7.77
C SER A 260 -15.27 -1.01 -6.70
N ARG A 261 -16.36 -1.68 -7.09
CA ARG A 261 -17.45 -2.08 -6.19
C ARG A 261 -17.26 -3.53 -5.77
N HIS A 262 -16.87 -3.73 -4.53
CA HIS A 262 -16.66 -5.06 -3.99
C HIS A 262 -17.90 -5.61 -3.32
N ARG A 263 -18.12 -6.94 -3.49
CA ARG A 263 -19.22 -7.68 -2.86
C ARG A 263 -18.78 -8.43 -1.60
N CYS A 264 -17.48 -8.52 -1.34
CA CYS A 264 -16.93 -9.10 -0.13
C CYS A 264 -15.61 -8.38 0.26
N PHE A 265 -15.20 -8.58 1.50
CA PHE A 265 -13.98 -7.96 2.04
C PHE A 265 -12.72 -8.50 1.37
N ASP A 266 -12.64 -9.80 1.10
CA ASP A 266 -11.45 -10.42 0.50
C ASP A 266 -11.12 -9.82 -0.86
N ASN A 267 -12.14 -9.69 -1.75
CA ASN A 267 -11.94 -9.06 -3.06
C ASN A 267 -11.56 -7.58 -2.95
N PHE A 268 -12.07 -6.86 -1.94
CA PHE A 268 -11.62 -5.50 -1.65
C PHE A 268 -10.14 -5.49 -1.28
N MET A 269 -9.70 -6.41 -0.43
CA MET A 269 -8.29 -6.53 -0.03
C MET A 269 -7.39 -6.85 -1.22
N VAL A 270 -7.77 -7.81 -2.06
CA VAL A 270 -6.99 -8.17 -3.27
C VAL A 270 -6.89 -6.99 -4.23
N ASN A 271 -7.99 -6.28 -4.45
CA ASN A 271 -8.00 -5.07 -5.28
C ASN A 271 -7.03 -4.02 -4.74
N LEU A 272 -7.07 -3.74 -3.44
CA LEU A 272 -6.17 -2.79 -2.79
C LEU A 272 -4.70 -3.24 -2.90
N LEU A 273 -4.43 -4.50 -2.60
CA LEU A 273 -3.08 -5.07 -2.72
C LEU A 273 -2.60 -5.08 -4.17
N GLY A 274 -3.47 -5.38 -5.13
CA GLY A 274 -3.18 -5.28 -6.57
C GLY A 274 -2.77 -3.87 -6.99
N ALA A 275 -3.47 -2.85 -6.47
CA ALA A 275 -3.13 -1.45 -6.71
C ALA A 275 -1.77 -1.05 -6.10
N LEU A 276 -1.48 -1.48 -4.87
CA LEU A 276 -0.18 -1.25 -4.22
C LEU A 276 0.95 -1.94 -4.99
N ALA A 277 0.74 -3.19 -5.42
CA ALA A 277 1.71 -3.92 -6.22
C ALA A 277 1.95 -3.23 -7.58
N ALA A 278 0.88 -2.82 -8.27
CA ALA A 278 0.97 -2.09 -9.54
C ALA A 278 1.77 -0.78 -9.38
N TYR A 279 1.51 -0.02 -8.32
CA TYR A 279 2.27 1.19 -8.01
C TYR A 279 3.77 0.91 -7.86
N CYS A 280 4.14 -0.19 -7.20
CA CYS A 280 5.56 -0.57 -7.06
C CYS A 280 6.25 -0.79 -8.42
N PHE A 281 5.51 -1.19 -9.45
CA PHE A 281 6.02 -1.38 -10.81
C PHE A 281 5.90 -0.16 -11.71
N PHE A 282 5.38 0.97 -11.24
CA PHE A 282 5.31 2.17 -12.07
C PHE A 282 6.71 2.61 -12.51
N PRO A 283 6.90 2.92 -13.80
CA PRO A 283 8.20 3.25 -14.36
C PRO A 283 8.75 4.57 -13.83
N LYS A 284 7.87 5.47 -13.44
CA LYS A 284 8.22 6.78 -12.88
C LYS A 284 7.45 6.97 -11.58
N LYS A 285 8.19 7.22 -10.50
CA LYS A 285 7.65 7.57 -9.19
C LYS A 285 8.00 9.00 -8.84
N PRO A 286 7.19 9.68 -8.01
CA PRO A 286 7.54 11.00 -7.51
C PRO A 286 8.86 10.90 -6.74
N THR A 287 9.80 11.79 -7.02
CA THR A 287 11.09 11.81 -6.35
C THR A 287 11.45 13.23 -5.91
N ILE A 288 12.13 13.35 -4.80
CA ILE A 288 12.75 14.59 -4.34
C ILE A 288 14.26 14.40 -4.25
N ARG A 289 15.00 15.43 -4.64
CA ARG A 289 16.44 15.47 -4.40
C ARG A 289 16.65 15.95 -2.96
N VAL A 290 17.17 15.07 -2.13
CA VAL A 290 17.64 15.41 -0.79
C VAL A 290 19.16 15.36 -0.89
N GLU A 291 19.80 16.51 -0.75
CA GLU A 291 21.25 16.51 -0.60
C GLU A 291 21.57 15.83 0.73
N PRO A 292 22.51 14.87 0.75
CA PRO A 292 22.98 14.31 2.01
C PRO A 292 23.51 15.48 2.84
N VAL A 293 22.89 15.75 3.97
CA VAL A 293 23.43 16.68 4.95
C VAL A 293 24.65 15.97 5.52
N ASP A 294 25.85 16.38 5.10
CA ASP A 294 27.08 15.94 5.71
C ASP A 294 26.96 16.16 7.21
N CYS A 295 26.96 15.09 7.98
CA CYS A 295 26.87 15.09 9.45
C CYS A 295 28.08 15.83 10.10
N MET A 296 29.01 16.35 9.31
CA MET A 296 30.22 17.06 9.78
C MET A 296 30.11 18.59 9.79
N ASN A 297 29.02 19.19 9.28
CA ASN A 297 28.93 20.67 9.18
C ASN A 297 27.85 21.32 10.06
N ASP A 298 27.32 20.62 11.06
CA ASP A 298 26.61 21.27 12.18
C ASP A 298 27.61 21.89 13.18
N ARG A 299 28.62 22.58 12.67
CA ARG A 299 29.30 23.58 13.49
C ARG A 299 28.31 24.70 13.70
N GLN A 300 27.71 24.72 14.89
CA GLN A 300 27.02 25.88 15.41
C GLN A 300 27.93 27.11 15.15
N LEU A 301 27.45 28.00 14.29
CA LEU A 301 27.92 29.35 14.27
C LEU A 301 27.49 29.95 15.61
N THR A 302 28.36 29.88 16.62
CA THR A 302 28.31 30.72 17.80
C THR A 302 28.58 32.13 17.30
N LEU A 303 27.53 32.89 17.09
CA LEU A 303 27.62 34.34 16.95
C LEU A 303 27.92 34.91 18.33
N PHE A 304 29.10 35.50 18.43
CA PHE A 304 29.44 36.42 19.50
C PHE A 304 28.51 37.62 19.51
#